data_be4bfdf1026c72a2a41900a2ff7a2f2e
#
_entry.id   be4bfdf1026c72a2a41900a2ff7a2f2e
#
_cell.length_a   1.000
_cell.length_b   1.000
_cell.length_c   1.000
_cell.angle_alpha   90.00
_cell.angle_beta   90.00
_cell.angle_gamma   90.00
#
_symmetry.space_group_name_H-M   'P 1'
#
loop_
_entity.id
_entity.type
_entity.pdbx_description
1 polymer ?
#
loop_
_entity_poly.entity_id
_entity_poly.type
_entity_poly.pdbx_seq_one_letter_code
_entity_poly.pdbx_strand_id
1 'polypeptide(L)'
;MMKVAIDKARVYVTARFKVEGSVLAQTVRASLDDVQTRLEVESKAAPERVAGVVRNAENGCFVMQALLNPVPVSSAVRLNGAGMDLQAFPPPPPAQARPR
;
A
#
# COMPACT_ATOMS: atom_id res chain seq x y z
N MET A 1 -7.50 -17.19 -22.80
CA MET A 1 -8.25 -16.20 -22.01
C MET A 1 -9.57 -16.81 -21.52
N MET A 2 -9.89 -16.60 -20.26
CA MET A 2 -11.14 -17.13 -19.71
C MET A 2 -12.31 -16.29 -20.18
N LYS A 3 -13.34 -16.96 -20.74
CA LYS A 3 -14.57 -16.27 -21.15
C LYS A 3 -15.65 -16.60 -20.13
N VAL A 4 -15.73 -15.78 -19.10
CA VAL A 4 -16.71 -15.93 -18.03
C VAL A 4 -17.55 -14.67 -17.98
N ALA A 5 -18.85 -14.81 -18.13
CA ALA A 5 -19.76 -13.68 -18.07
C ALA A 5 -20.01 -13.31 -16.60
N ILE A 6 -19.73 -12.07 -16.27
CA ILE A 6 -20.02 -11.51 -14.96
C ILE A 6 -21.15 -10.50 -15.14
N ASP A 7 -22.29 -10.77 -14.51
CA ASP A 7 -23.46 -9.89 -14.63
C ASP A 7 -23.29 -8.64 -13.79
N LYS A 8 -22.68 -8.78 -12.60
CA LYS A 8 -22.47 -7.67 -11.68
C LYS A 8 -21.31 -8.00 -10.75
N ALA A 9 -20.50 -7.00 -10.45
CA ALA A 9 -19.42 -7.15 -9.49
C ALA A 9 -19.30 -5.88 -8.67
N ARG A 10 -19.05 -6.05 -7.37
CA ARG A 10 -18.84 -4.93 -6.46
C ARG A 10 -17.74 -5.32 -5.49
N VAL A 11 -16.76 -4.43 -5.32
CA VAL A 11 -15.67 -4.66 -4.39
C VAL A 11 -15.70 -3.60 -3.30
N TYR A 12 -15.50 -4.06 -2.07
CA TYR A 12 -15.37 -3.19 -0.90
C TYR A 12 -13.95 -3.36 -0.38
N VAL A 13 -13.27 -2.26 -0.20
CA VAL A 13 -11.89 -2.26 0.29
C VAL A 13 -11.83 -1.43 1.56
N THR A 14 -11.28 -2.01 2.61
CA THR A 14 -11.01 -1.32 3.87
C THR A 14 -9.53 -1.40 4.15
N ALA A 15 -8.89 -0.25 4.30
CA ALA A 15 -7.48 -0.16 4.64
C ALA A 15 -7.35 0.62 5.94
N ARG A 16 -6.59 0.08 6.90
CA ARG A 16 -6.37 0.73 8.19
C ARG A 16 -4.93 1.19 8.28
N PHE A 17 -4.77 2.49 8.44
CA PHE A 17 -3.47 3.13 8.56
C PHE A 17 -3.34 3.76 9.94
N LYS A 18 -2.10 3.97 10.35
CA LYS A 18 -1.81 4.83 11.49
C LYS A 18 -0.57 5.66 11.20
N VAL A 19 -0.49 6.81 11.87
CA VAL A 19 0.66 7.70 11.80
C VAL A 19 1.05 8.01 13.24
N GLU A 20 2.30 7.86 13.56
CA GLU A 20 2.81 8.18 14.89
C GLU A 20 4.17 8.83 14.77
N GLY A 21 4.62 9.44 15.87
CA GLY A 21 5.90 10.12 15.91
C GLY A 21 5.76 11.63 16.06
N SER A 22 6.87 12.31 15.99
CA SER A 22 6.97 13.76 16.17
C SER A 22 7.55 14.40 14.92
N VAL A 23 6.89 15.44 14.41
CA VAL A 23 7.41 16.23 13.29
C VAL A 23 8.71 16.92 13.67
N LEU A 24 8.77 17.47 14.89
CA LEU A 24 9.96 18.18 15.34
C LEU A 24 11.14 17.23 15.54
N ALA A 25 10.89 16.02 16.03
CA ALA A 25 11.93 15.01 16.20
C ALA A 25 12.25 14.30 14.88
N GLN A 26 11.49 14.56 13.83
CA GLN A 26 11.64 13.90 12.51
C GLN A 26 11.51 12.38 12.63
N THR A 27 10.55 11.95 13.46
CA THR A 27 10.31 10.52 13.73
C THR A 27 8.94 10.07 13.21
N VAL A 28 8.26 10.91 12.43
CA VAL A 28 6.96 10.56 11.89
C VAL A 28 7.06 9.30 11.05
N ARG A 29 6.16 8.36 11.32
CA ARG A 29 6.10 7.11 10.59
C ARG A 29 4.65 6.70 10.38
N ALA A 30 4.29 6.48 9.13
CA ALA A 30 3.00 5.91 8.77
C ALA A 30 3.16 4.41 8.61
N SER A 31 2.12 3.69 8.95
CA SER A 31 2.08 2.25 8.75
C SER A 31 0.69 1.82 8.30
N LEU A 32 0.64 0.70 7.62
CA LEU A 32 -0.60 0.06 7.20
C LEU A 32 -0.80 -1.16 8.08
N ASP A 33 -1.87 -1.16 8.88
CA ASP A 33 -2.13 -2.26 9.81
C ASP A 33 -2.72 -3.47 9.09
N ASP A 34 -3.73 -3.25 8.28
CA ASP A 34 -4.33 -4.31 7.47
C ASP A 34 -5.10 -3.75 6.29
N VAL A 35 -5.36 -4.62 5.34
CA VAL A 35 -6.25 -4.35 4.21
C VAL A 35 -7.19 -5.53 4.10
N GLN A 36 -8.47 -5.24 4.01
CA GLN A 36 -9.50 -6.25 3.79
C GLN A 36 -10.24 -5.93 2.51
N THR A 37 -10.50 -6.95 1.73
CA THR A 37 -11.32 -6.80 0.53
C THR A 37 -12.50 -7.76 0.62
N ARG A 38 -13.64 -7.31 0.10
CA ARG A 38 -14.82 -8.14 -0.06
C ARG A 38 -15.33 -7.94 -1.47
N LEU A 39 -15.33 -9.01 -2.24
CA LEU A 39 -15.83 -8.99 -3.61
C LEU A 39 -17.18 -9.72 -3.66
N GLU A 40 -18.17 -9.04 -4.17
CA GLU A 40 -19.49 -9.62 -4.42
C GLU A 40 -19.68 -9.74 -5.92
N VAL A 41 -19.97 -10.95 -6.39
CA VAL A 41 -20.10 -11.24 -7.82
C VAL A 41 -21.43 -11.93 -8.07
N GLU A 42 -22.12 -11.49 -9.12
CA GLU A 42 -23.30 -12.16 -9.64
C GLU A 42 -22.96 -12.71 -11.03
N SER A 43 -23.09 -14.01 -11.19
CA SER A 43 -22.77 -14.68 -12.44
C SER A 43 -23.52 -16.00 -12.53
N LYS A 44 -23.91 -16.37 -13.75
CA LYS A 44 -24.54 -17.66 -14.03
C LYS A 44 -23.52 -18.74 -14.33
N ALA A 45 -22.24 -18.40 -14.40
CA ALA A 45 -21.17 -19.35 -14.66
C ALA A 45 -20.97 -20.26 -13.45
N ALA A 46 -20.36 -21.42 -13.70
CA ALA A 46 -20.04 -22.34 -12.61
C ALA A 46 -19.07 -21.72 -11.60
N PRO A 47 -19.23 -22.01 -10.30
CA PRO A 47 -18.36 -21.43 -9.28
C PRO A 47 -16.87 -21.63 -9.54
N GLU A 48 -16.48 -22.76 -10.11
CA GLU A 48 -15.08 -23.06 -10.41
C GLU A 48 -14.50 -22.09 -11.43
N ARG A 49 -15.31 -21.68 -12.40
CA ARG A 49 -14.89 -20.75 -13.44
C ARG A 49 -14.80 -19.32 -12.88
N VAL A 50 -15.75 -18.95 -12.04
CA VAL A 50 -15.72 -17.66 -11.35
C VAL A 50 -14.50 -17.56 -10.45
N ALA A 51 -14.21 -18.62 -9.69
CA ALA A 51 -13.03 -18.68 -8.83
C ALA A 51 -11.74 -18.48 -9.62
N GLY A 52 -11.67 -19.08 -10.83
CA GLY A 52 -10.49 -18.89 -11.69
C GLY A 52 -10.29 -17.45 -12.10
N VAL A 53 -11.38 -16.76 -12.45
CA VAL A 53 -11.31 -15.33 -12.81
C VAL A 53 -10.86 -14.49 -11.61
N VAL A 54 -11.40 -14.77 -10.43
CA VAL A 54 -11.05 -14.04 -9.20
C VAL A 54 -9.57 -14.24 -8.86
N ARG A 55 -9.06 -15.49 -8.94
CA ARG A 55 -7.65 -15.76 -8.68
C ARG A 55 -6.75 -14.99 -9.65
N ASN A 56 -7.10 -14.99 -10.92
CA ASN A 56 -6.31 -14.25 -11.92
C ASN A 56 -6.33 -12.75 -11.63
N ALA A 57 -7.48 -12.21 -11.21
CA ALA A 57 -7.59 -10.80 -10.87
C ALA A 57 -6.72 -10.44 -9.66
N GLU A 58 -6.75 -11.28 -8.62
CA GLU A 58 -5.94 -11.03 -7.42
C GLU A 58 -4.44 -11.18 -7.70
N ASN A 59 -4.07 -12.23 -8.43
CA ASN A 59 -2.66 -12.48 -8.77
C ASN A 59 -2.10 -11.44 -9.72
N GLY A 60 -2.95 -10.87 -10.56
CA GLY A 60 -2.54 -9.83 -11.52
C GLY A 60 -2.71 -8.41 -11.00
N CYS A 61 -3.18 -8.23 -9.77
CA CYS A 61 -3.36 -6.89 -9.21
C CYS A 61 -2.02 -6.36 -8.69
N PHE A 62 -1.52 -5.28 -9.31
CA PHE A 62 -0.22 -4.71 -8.93
C PHE A 62 -0.20 -4.24 -7.49
N VAL A 63 -1.26 -3.58 -7.03
CA VAL A 63 -1.31 -3.05 -5.66
C VAL A 63 -1.37 -4.16 -4.64
N MET A 64 -2.23 -5.16 -4.85
CA MET A 64 -2.35 -6.29 -3.93
C MET A 64 -1.02 -7.04 -3.82
N GLN A 65 -0.37 -7.32 -4.96
CA GLN A 65 0.89 -8.05 -4.96
C GLN A 65 2.02 -7.23 -4.34
N ALA A 66 1.99 -5.89 -4.51
CA ALA A 66 2.96 -5.02 -3.84
C ALA A 66 2.82 -5.06 -2.32
N LEU A 67 1.59 -5.16 -1.82
CA LEU A 67 1.35 -5.27 -0.37
C LEU A 67 1.78 -6.63 0.18
N LEU A 68 1.55 -7.70 -0.59
CA LEU A 68 1.88 -9.05 -0.17
C LEU A 68 3.38 -9.36 -0.31
N ASN A 69 4.05 -8.75 -1.26
CA ASN A 69 5.44 -9.05 -1.62
C ASN A 69 6.27 -7.77 -1.65
N PRO A 70 6.61 -7.21 -0.47
CA PRO A 70 7.34 -5.95 -0.43
C PRO A 70 8.72 -6.08 -1.05
N VAL A 71 9.18 -5.00 -1.67
CA VAL A 71 10.48 -4.94 -2.35
C VAL A 71 11.25 -3.74 -1.81
N PRO A 72 12.59 -3.73 -1.99
CA PRO A 72 13.37 -2.57 -1.61
C PRO A 72 12.93 -1.32 -2.35
N VAL A 73 12.90 -0.21 -1.64
CA VAL A 73 12.57 1.10 -2.21
C VAL A 73 13.78 2.00 -2.04
N SER A 74 14.19 2.62 -3.14
CA SER A 74 15.25 3.63 -3.08
C SER A 74 14.64 5.01 -3.35
N SER A 75 15.15 6.00 -2.67
CA SER A 75 14.71 7.37 -2.90
C SER A 75 15.93 8.28 -3.02
N ALA A 76 15.81 9.32 -3.84
CA ALA A 76 16.84 10.29 -4.03
C ALA A 76 16.25 11.69 -3.88
N VAL A 77 17.00 12.58 -3.24
CA VAL A 77 16.57 13.96 -3.04
C VAL A 77 17.57 14.89 -3.72
N ARG A 78 17.05 15.89 -4.43
CA ARG A 78 17.86 16.95 -5.01
C ARG A 78 17.39 18.27 -4.42
N LEU A 79 18.34 19.02 -3.92
CA LEU A 79 18.09 20.37 -3.42
C LEU A 79 18.70 21.36 -4.39
N ASN A 80 17.86 22.19 -4.99
CA ASN A 80 18.31 23.21 -5.96
C ASN A 80 19.17 22.61 -7.08
N GLY A 81 18.78 21.40 -7.55
CA GLY A 81 19.47 20.71 -8.63
C GLY A 81 20.68 19.87 -8.24
N ALA A 82 21.06 19.89 -6.97
CA ALA A 82 22.20 19.10 -6.47
C ALA A 82 21.72 17.95 -5.61
N GLY A 83 22.43 16.82 -5.69
CA GLY A 83 22.12 15.66 -4.86
C GLY A 83 22.27 15.97 -3.38
N MET A 84 21.32 15.49 -2.57
CA MET A 84 21.33 15.71 -1.14
C MET A 84 21.26 14.36 -0.43
N ASP A 85 22.21 14.11 0.46
CA ASP A 85 22.22 12.93 1.30
C ASP A 85 21.60 13.27 2.66
N LEU A 86 20.41 12.72 2.91
CA LEU A 86 19.70 13.00 4.16
C LEU A 86 20.45 12.50 5.39
N GLN A 87 21.30 11.47 5.22
CA GLN A 87 22.06 10.91 6.34
C GLN A 87 23.15 11.88 6.83
N ALA A 88 23.56 12.83 5.98
CA ALA A 88 24.49 13.87 6.39
C ALA A 88 23.87 14.89 7.34
N PHE A 89 22.53 14.87 7.44
CA PHE A 89 21.75 15.81 8.26
C PHE A 89 20.81 15.03 9.18
N PRO A 90 21.35 14.37 10.22
CA PRO A 90 20.52 13.52 11.07
C PRO A 90 19.47 14.31 11.85
N PRO A 91 18.40 13.65 12.30
CA PRO A 91 17.38 14.32 13.09
C PRO A 91 17.95 14.86 14.39
N PRO A 92 17.31 15.91 14.97
CA PRO A 92 17.79 16.49 16.21
C PRO A 92 17.64 15.52 17.38
N PRO A 93 18.44 15.68 18.46
CA PRO A 93 18.24 14.88 19.67
C PRO A 93 16.82 15.06 20.22
N PRO A 94 16.23 14.04 20.86
CA PRO A 94 14.85 14.13 21.35
C PRO A 94 14.57 15.32 22.25
N ALA A 95 15.53 15.73 23.07
CA ALA A 95 15.36 16.86 23.98
C ALA A 95 15.17 18.18 23.23
N GLN A 96 15.81 18.37 22.06
CA GLN A 96 15.70 19.57 21.24
C GLN A 96 14.45 19.54 20.36
N ALA A 97 13.91 18.38 20.10
CA ALA A 97 12.76 18.20 19.23
C ALA A 97 11.42 18.39 19.95
N ARG A 98 11.42 18.45 21.28
CA ARG A 98 10.18 18.58 22.05
C ARG A 98 9.69 20.04 21.99
N PRO A 99 8.38 20.25 21.73
CA PRO A 99 7.81 21.58 21.82
C PRO A 99 7.88 22.08 23.26
N ARG A 100 8.11 23.37 23.41
CA ARG A 100 8.16 24.03 24.72
C ARG A 100 6.82 24.65 25.05
#